data_537eadb2b840b1caa8c811c5e2444506
#
_entry.id   537eadb2b840b1caa8c811c5e2444506
#
_cell.length_a   1.000
_cell.length_b   1.000
_cell.length_c   1.000
_cell.angle_alpha   90.00
_cell.angle_beta   90.00
_cell.angle_gamma   90.00
#
_symmetry.space_group_name_H-M   'P 1'
#
loop_
_entity.id
_entity.type
_entity.pdbx_description
1 polymer ?
#
loop_
_entity_poly.entity_id
_entity_poly.type
_entity_poly.pdbx_seq_one_letter_code
_entity_poly.pdbx_strand_id
1 'polypeptide(L)'
;MTSVGILILAGGEATRLPGKLALAAGDLPLVARVYRNFAQPGRETYVATNRTFAPELDALLPVPAVIDRWSRRGPLGGMLTTMARMRSRFVFAVAGDAPFVTPALLALLLAELRPEVEAVVPERRDEDGKPFLEPLAALYDRAAFLREGLPVLRAGRGALQLVIRRLRAHTLPVADGLTFTNVNTPSDYAALLQALGQYNS
;
A
#
# COMPACT_ATOMS: atom_id res chain seq x y z
N MET A 1 8.31 7.37 -20.83
CA MET A 1 7.97 6.33 -19.81
C MET A 1 6.97 6.91 -18.84
N THR A 2 5.93 6.16 -18.50
CA THR A 2 4.92 6.57 -17.52
C THR A 2 5.55 6.67 -16.15
N SER A 3 5.55 7.85 -15.51
CA SER A 3 6.12 8.02 -14.18
C SER A 3 5.21 7.37 -13.13
N VAL A 4 5.78 6.44 -12.35
CA VAL A 4 5.09 5.74 -11.27
C VAL A 4 5.78 6.06 -9.96
N GLY A 5 5.03 6.68 -9.04
CA GLY A 5 5.43 6.89 -7.67
C GLY A 5 4.99 5.75 -6.76
N ILE A 6 5.66 5.59 -5.65
CA ILE A 6 5.33 4.60 -4.61
C ILE A 6 4.78 5.31 -3.39
N LEU A 7 3.66 4.84 -2.90
CA LEU A 7 3.06 5.29 -1.65
C LEU A 7 2.95 4.10 -0.69
N ILE A 8 3.76 4.11 0.36
CA ILE A 8 3.71 3.11 1.44
C ILE A 8 2.79 3.63 2.54
N LEU A 9 1.78 2.85 2.91
CA LEU A 9 0.88 3.20 4.00
C LEU A 9 1.33 2.55 5.30
N ALA A 10 1.83 3.35 6.20
CA ALA A 10 2.43 2.96 7.48
C ALA A 10 1.72 3.63 8.68
N GLY A 11 0.43 3.91 8.57
CA GLY A 11 -0.36 4.63 9.55
C GLY A 11 -1.62 3.89 9.93
N GLY A 12 -1.56 2.98 10.87
CA GLY A 12 -2.73 2.33 11.46
C GLY A 12 -2.53 2.18 12.97
N GLU A 13 -3.64 2.12 13.73
CA GLU A 13 -3.56 1.70 15.13
C GLU A 13 -3.23 0.20 15.15
N ALA A 14 -1.93 -0.15 15.26
CA ALA A 14 -1.44 -1.53 15.33
C ALA A 14 -1.77 -2.15 16.71
N THR A 15 -3.05 -2.15 17.09
CA THR A 15 -3.51 -2.58 18.42
C THR A 15 -3.22 -4.05 18.72
N ARG A 16 -3.24 -4.91 17.69
CA ARG A 16 -3.00 -6.36 17.83
C ARG A 16 -1.52 -6.73 17.79
N LEU A 17 -0.66 -5.90 17.21
CA LEU A 17 0.78 -6.09 17.14
C LEU A 17 1.47 -4.71 17.18
N PRO A 18 1.62 -4.12 18.39
CA PRO A 18 2.26 -2.82 18.55
C PRO A 18 3.70 -2.82 18.01
N GLY A 19 4.11 -1.72 17.37
CA GLY A 19 5.47 -1.59 16.81
C GLY A 19 5.76 -2.52 15.62
N LYS A 20 4.74 -3.15 15.01
CA LYS A 20 4.93 -4.15 13.95
C LYS A 20 5.80 -3.68 12.79
N LEU A 21 5.77 -2.40 12.46
CA LEU A 21 6.54 -1.84 11.34
C LEU A 21 8.05 -1.88 11.56
N ALA A 22 8.49 -1.85 12.84
CA ALA A 22 9.89 -1.96 13.25
C ALA A 22 10.33 -3.40 13.52
N LEU A 23 9.42 -4.37 13.58
CA LEU A 23 9.78 -5.76 13.79
C LEU A 23 10.71 -6.27 12.69
N ALA A 24 11.70 -7.07 13.06
CA ALA A 24 12.67 -7.62 12.14
C ALA A 24 12.00 -8.59 11.15
N ALA A 25 12.15 -8.33 9.87
CA ALA A 25 11.72 -9.21 8.77
C ALA A 25 12.97 -9.66 7.98
N GLY A 26 13.68 -10.64 8.52
CA GLY A 26 15.03 -10.99 8.12
C GLY A 26 16.03 -9.95 8.62
N ASP A 27 16.81 -9.39 7.72
CA ASP A 27 17.86 -8.39 7.95
C ASP A 27 17.35 -6.93 8.09
N LEU A 28 16.07 -6.70 7.85
CA LEU A 28 15.47 -5.36 7.84
C LEU A 28 14.21 -5.28 8.72
N PRO A 29 13.86 -4.09 9.22
CA PRO A 29 12.52 -3.82 9.70
C PRO A 29 11.46 -4.10 8.64
N LEU A 30 10.27 -4.51 9.05
CA LEU A 30 9.17 -4.90 8.16
C LEU A 30 8.85 -3.81 7.11
N VAL A 31 8.69 -2.56 7.54
CA VAL A 31 8.44 -1.44 6.62
C VAL A 31 9.62 -1.15 5.70
N ALA A 32 10.85 -1.32 6.18
CA ALA A 32 12.05 -1.13 5.37
C ALA A 32 12.19 -2.22 4.29
N ARG A 33 11.72 -3.43 4.57
CA ARG A 33 11.63 -4.50 3.56
C ARG A 33 10.65 -4.11 2.45
N VAL A 34 9.45 -3.62 2.79
CA VAL A 34 8.49 -3.11 1.79
C VAL A 34 9.10 -1.96 0.98
N TYR A 35 9.76 -1.00 1.63
CA TYR A 35 10.45 0.08 0.95
C TYR A 35 11.51 -0.45 -0.02
N ARG A 36 12.38 -1.37 0.42
CA ARG A 36 13.47 -1.95 -0.39
C ARG A 36 12.95 -2.63 -1.66
N ASN A 37 11.79 -3.28 -1.61
CA ASN A 37 11.18 -3.91 -2.78
C ASN A 37 10.94 -2.92 -3.93
N PHE A 38 10.69 -1.65 -3.63
CA PHE A 38 10.32 -0.64 -4.63
C PHE A 38 11.34 0.50 -4.78
N ALA A 39 12.34 0.58 -3.90
CA ALA A 39 13.36 1.62 -3.94
C ALA A 39 14.16 1.56 -5.24
N GLN A 40 14.16 2.67 -5.97
CA GLN A 40 14.97 2.86 -7.18
C GLN A 40 15.49 4.30 -7.23
N PRO A 41 16.72 4.56 -7.72
CA PRO A 41 17.20 5.92 -7.89
C PRO A 41 16.23 6.78 -8.70
N GLY A 42 15.90 7.94 -8.18
CA GLY A 42 14.99 8.89 -8.84
C GLY A 42 13.49 8.52 -8.81
N ARG A 43 13.11 7.37 -8.24
CA ARG A 43 11.70 7.04 -8.07
C ARG A 43 11.09 7.83 -6.92
N GLU A 44 10.03 8.55 -7.21
CA GLU A 44 9.27 9.26 -6.20
C GLU A 44 8.64 8.27 -5.21
N THR A 45 9.03 8.34 -3.95
CA THR A 45 8.53 7.45 -2.89
C THR A 45 8.19 8.26 -1.64
N TYR A 46 7.03 8.01 -1.07
CA TYR A 46 6.57 8.60 0.18
C TYR A 46 5.98 7.54 1.10
N VAL A 47 6.01 7.84 2.40
CA VAL A 47 5.37 7.02 3.43
C VAL A 47 4.25 7.84 4.07
N ALA A 48 3.01 7.37 3.98
CA ALA A 48 1.89 7.96 4.69
C ALA A 48 1.79 7.38 6.10
N THR A 49 1.70 8.24 7.11
CA THR A 49 1.65 7.80 8.51
C THR A 49 0.84 8.75 9.38
N ASN A 50 0.72 8.46 10.66
CA ASN A 50 0.17 9.35 11.68
C ASN A 50 1.30 10.02 12.50
N ARG A 51 0.94 10.98 13.37
CA ARG A 51 1.92 11.72 14.19
C ARG A 51 2.70 10.82 15.14
N THR A 52 2.10 9.75 15.63
CA THR A 52 2.69 8.86 16.63
C THR A 52 3.86 8.07 16.05
N PHE A 53 3.72 7.60 14.81
CA PHE A 53 4.73 6.74 14.16
C PHE A 53 5.71 7.50 13.27
N ALA A 54 5.47 8.80 12.97
CA ALA A 54 6.34 9.55 12.08
C ALA A 54 7.81 9.56 12.53
N PRO A 55 8.16 9.80 13.80
CA PRO A 55 9.57 9.81 14.25
C PRO A 55 10.26 8.45 14.09
N GLU A 56 9.52 7.35 14.34
CA GLU A 56 10.03 5.99 14.17
C GLU A 56 10.33 5.70 12.70
N LEU A 57 9.43 6.09 11.80
CA LEU A 57 9.58 5.88 10.36
C LEU A 57 10.69 6.73 9.75
N ASP A 58 10.86 7.97 10.20
CA ASP A 58 11.95 8.84 9.78
C ASP A 58 13.33 8.27 10.17
N ALA A 59 13.40 7.49 11.27
CA ALA A 59 14.61 6.78 11.68
C ALA A 59 14.87 5.50 10.88
N LEU A 60 13.81 4.85 10.37
CA LEU A 60 13.88 3.56 9.68
C LEU A 60 14.03 3.68 8.16
N LEU A 61 13.61 4.79 7.56
CA LEU A 61 13.49 4.93 6.11
C LEU A 61 14.16 6.21 5.60
N PRO A 62 14.87 6.14 4.46
CA PRO A 62 15.53 7.31 3.86
C PRO A 62 14.57 8.16 3.01
N VAL A 63 13.27 8.15 3.31
CA VAL A 63 12.23 8.90 2.60
C VAL A 63 11.32 9.60 3.59
N PRO A 64 10.78 10.79 3.25
CA PRO A 64 10.00 11.58 4.20
C PRO A 64 8.69 10.90 4.57
N ALA A 65 8.39 10.87 5.85
CA ALA A 65 7.07 10.49 6.34
C ALA A 65 6.08 11.66 6.18
N VAL A 66 4.94 11.37 5.56
CA VAL A 66 3.84 12.33 5.39
C VAL A 66 2.77 12.06 6.42
N ILE A 67 2.59 12.99 7.35
CA ILE A 67 1.57 12.87 8.37
C ILE A 67 0.19 13.08 7.76
N ASP A 68 -0.69 12.09 7.94
CA ASP A 68 -2.09 12.16 7.51
C ASP A 68 -2.80 13.33 8.19
N ARG A 69 -3.46 14.15 7.37
CA ARG A 69 -4.27 15.30 7.83
C ARG A 69 -5.66 14.88 8.33
N TRP A 70 -6.11 13.69 7.94
CA TRP A 70 -7.46 13.19 8.19
C TRP A 70 -7.43 12.00 9.15
N SER A 71 -6.86 12.21 10.33
CA SER A 71 -6.77 11.17 11.36
C SER A 71 -8.12 10.45 11.56
N ARG A 72 -8.07 9.13 11.79
CA ARG A 72 -9.25 8.24 11.99
C ARG A 72 -10.16 8.07 10.76
N ARG A 73 -9.70 8.39 9.54
CA ARG A 73 -10.41 8.15 8.29
C ARG A 73 -9.86 6.96 7.50
N GLY A 74 -9.17 6.04 8.19
CA GLY A 74 -8.57 4.87 7.55
C GLY A 74 -7.51 5.23 6.51
N PRO A 75 -7.14 4.31 5.63
CA PRO A 75 -6.07 4.51 4.67
C PRO A 75 -6.38 5.62 3.63
N LEU A 76 -7.65 5.95 3.40
CA LEU A 76 -8.06 6.96 2.43
C LEU A 76 -7.49 8.35 2.78
N GLY A 77 -7.49 8.73 4.07
CA GLY A 77 -6.93 10.01 4.53
C GLY A 77 -5.45 10.12 4.20
N GLY A 78 -4.66 9.11 4.56
CA GLY A 78 -3.23 9.02 4.28
C GLY A 78 -2.93 9.06 2.78
N MET A 79 -3.68 8.30 1.97
CA MET A 79 -3.52 8.30 0.51
C MET A 79 -3.78 9.69 -0.08
N LEU A 80 -4.89 10.34 0.25
CA LEU A 80 -5.21 11.68 -0.27
C LEU A 80 -4.19 12.72 0.16
N THR A 81 -3.78 12.70 1.45
CA THR A 81 -2.78 13.64 1.97
C THR A 81 -1.45 13.51 1.24
N THR A 82 -1.02 12.29 0.98
CA THR A 82 0.28 12.00 0.38
C THR A 82 0.25 12.19 -1.13
N MET A 83 -0.75 11.67 -1.82
CA MET A 83 -0.91 11.84 -3.27
C MET A 83 -1.03 13.31 -3.68
N ALA A 84 -1.60 14.18 -2.83
CA ALA A 84 -1.62 15.62 -3.08
C ALA A 84 -0.22 16.27 -3.12
N ARG A 85 0.81 15.62 -2.56
CA ARG A 85 2.21 16.07 -2.60
C ARG A 85 3.02 15.44 -3.74
N MET A 86 2.56 14.30 -4.24
CA MET A 86 3.23 13.56 -5.31
C MET A 86 3.07 14.26 -6.66
N ARG A 87 4.03 14.00 -7.56
CA ARG A 87 4.08 14.53 -8.93
C ARG A 87 3.86 13.44 -9.98
N SER A 88 4.14 12.19 -9.64
CA SER A 88 3.95 11.05 -10.54
C SER A 88 2.49 10.96 -10.98
N ARG A 89 2.26 10.65 -12.26
CA ARG A 89 0.92 10.46 -12.81
C ARG A 89 0.22 9.27 -12.16
N PHE A 90 0.91 8.14 -12.11
CA PHE A 90 0.41 6.94 -11.46
C PHE A 90 1.10 6.73 -10.11
N VAL A 91 0.34 6.22 -9.14
CA VAL A 91 0.83 5.91 -7.81
C VAL A 91 0.48 4.46 -7.49
N PHE A 92 1.50 3.67 -7.20
CA PHE A 92 1.32 2.36 -6.61
C PHE A 92 1.22 2.50 -5.10
N ALA A 93 0.05 2.19 -4.56
CA ALA A 93 -0.20 2.20 -3.12
C ALA A 93 0.02 0.80 -2.54
N VAL A 94 0.83 0.70 -1.50
CA VAL A 94 1.15 -0.56 -0.84
C VAL A 94 1.10 -0.40 0.68
N ALA A 95 0.61 -1.42 1.38
CA ALA A 95 0.62 -1.46 2.84
C ALA A 95 2.06 -1.68 3.36
N GLY A 96 2.45 -0.95 4.41
CA GLY A 96 3.79 -1.04 5.02
C GLY A 96 4.03 -2.35 5.79
N ASP A 97 3.00 -3.16 5.95
CA ASP A 97 2.99 -4.48 6.59
C ASP A 97 2.75 -5.63 5.59
N ALA A 98 2.91 -5.38 4.28
CA ALA A 98 2.78 -6.36 3.20
C ALA A 98 4.16 -6.71 2.58
N PRO A 99 5.02 -7.44 3.27
CA PRO A 99 6.43 -7.65 2.89
C PRO A 99 6.62 -8.46 1.62
N PHE A 100 5.61 -9.22 1.20
CA PHE A 100 5.67 -10.10 0.02
C PHE A 100 5.14 -9.44 -1.25
N VAL A 101 4.63 -8.21 -1.17
CA VAL A 101 4.30 -7.42 -2.38
C VAL A 101 5.60 -7.03 -3.08
N THR A 102 5.75 -7.42 -4.34
CA THR A 102 6.99 -7.30 -5.11
C THR A 102 6.84 -6.43 -6.36
N PRO A 103 7.94 -6.00 -6.98
CA PRO A 103 7.92 -5.33 -8.27
C PRO A 103 7.24 -6.12 -9.40
N ALA A 104 7.20 -7.45 -9.31
CA ALA A 104 6.51 -8.29 -10.29
C ALA A 104 5.01 -7.99 -10.32
N LEU A 105 4.36 -7.83 -9.16
CA LEU A 105 2.96 -7.40 -9.12
C LEU A 105 2.78 -6.03 -9.76
N LEU A 106 3.63 -5.06 -9.42
CA LEU A 106 3.56 -3.73 -10.04
C LEU A 106 3.69 -3.80 -11.57
N ALA A 107 4.59 -4.64 -12.08
CA ALA A 107 4.75 -4.85 -13.53
C ALA A 107 3.49 -5.42 -14.18
N LEU A 108 2.83 -6.38 -13.54
CA LEU A 108 1.54 -6.92 -14.01
C LEU A 108 0.45 -5.84 -14.06
N LEU A 109 0.33 -5.01 -13.01
CA LEU A 109 -0.65 -3.94 -12.99
C LEU A 109 -0.38 -2.87 -14.06
N LEU A 110 0.89 -2.56 -14.31
CA LEU A 110 1.28 -1.63 -15.36
C LEU A 110 0.96 -2.13 -16.76
N ALA A 111 1.03 -3.44 -17.00
CA ALA A 111 0.69 -4.06 -18.26
C ALA A 111 -0.80 -3.94 -18.61
N GLU A 112 -1.65 -3.77 -17.58
CA GLU A 112 -3.10 -3.60 -17.74
C GLU A 112 -3.54 -2.13 -17.90
N LEU A 113 -2.61 -1.17 -17.85
CA LEU A 113 -2.96 0.22 -18.10
C LEU A 113 -3.41 0.44 -19.54
N ARG A 114 -4.56 1.07 -19.69
CA ARG A 114 -5.12 1.59 -20.94
C ARG A 114 -5.43 3.08 -20.78
N PRO A 115 -5.56 3.87 -21.84
CA PRO A 115 -5.82 5.31 -21.74
C PRO A 115 -7.02 5.69 -20.88
N GLU A 116 -8.06 4.86 -20.88
CA GLU A 116 -9.31 5.06 -20.15
C GLU A 116 -9.27 4.57 -18.70
N VAL A 117 -8.28 3.74 -18.33
CA VAL A 117 -8.18 3.12 -16.99
C VAL A 117 -7.60 4.10 -15.98
N GLU A 118 -8.30 4.32 -14.89
CA GLU A 118 -7.91 5.21 -13.78
C GLU A 118 -7.39 4.47 -12.55
N ALA A 119 -7.64 3.16 -12.47
CA ALA A 119 -7.04 2.29 -11.45
C ALA A 119 -6.92 0.86 -11.97
N VAL A 120 -5.86 0.16 -11.57
CA VAL A 120 -5.73 -1.29 -11.73
C VAL A 120 -5.60 -1.88 -10.33
N VAL A 121 -6.58 -2.72 -9.97
CA VAL A 121 -6.71 -3.24 -8.61
C VAL A 121 -6.71 -4.77 -8.65
N PRO A 122 -5.80 -5.44 -7.91
CA PRO A 122 -5.85 -6.88 -7.77
C PRO A 122 -7.16 -7.34 -7.15
N GLU A 123 -7.73 -8.41 -7.70
CA GLU A 123 -8.89 -9.10 -7.18
C GLU A 123 -8.49 -10.52 -6.80
N ARG A 124 -8.74 -10.88 -5.55
CA ARG A 124 -8.55 -12.24 -5.03
C ARG A 124 -9.90 -12.88 -4.71
N ARG A 125 -9.88 -14.15 -4.41
CA ARG A 125 -11.03 -14.86 -3.86
C ARG A 125 -10.75 -15.28 -2.43
N ASP A 126 -11.75 -15.17 -1.56
CA ASP A 126 -11.68 -15.72 -0.21
C ASP A 126 -11.90 -17.24 -0.23
N GLU A 127 -11.89 -17.86 0.95
CA GLU A 127 -12.08 -19.32 1.14
C GLU A 127 -13.43 -19.80 0.60
N ASP A 128 -14.44 -18.92 0.59
CA ASP A 128 -15.77 -19.19 0.05
C ASP A 128 -15.87 -18.91 -1.47
N GLY A 129 -14.77 -18.53 -2.11
CA GLY A 129 -14.70 -18.16 -3.53
C GLY A 129 -15.24 -16.78 -3.86
N LYS A 130 -15.58 -15.96 -2.85
CA LYS A 130 -16.12 -14.61 -3.05
C LYS A 130 -14.99 -13.64 -3.43
N PRO A 131 -15.18 -12.81 -4.49
CA PRO A 131 -14.17 -11.86 -4.89
C PRO A 131 -14.04 -10.70 -3.91
N PHE A 132 -12.81 -10.28 -3.64
CA PHE A 132 -12.48 -9.06 -2.90
C PHE A 132 -11.25 -8.37 -3.47
N LEU A 133 -11.22 -7.04 -3.33
CA LEU A 133 -10.17 -6.20 -3.90
C LEU A 133 -9.05 -5.97 -2.91
N GLU A 134 -7.82 -5.80 -3.43
CA GLU A 134 -6.63 -5.43 -2.68
C GLU A 134 -6.25 -3.95 -2.95
N PRO A 135 -6.93 -3.00 -2.33
CA PRO A 135 -6.74 -1.58 -2.61
C PRO A 135 -5.38 -1.04 -2.14
N LEU A 136 -4.69 -1.75 -1.25
CA LEU A 136 -3.35 -1.42 -0.74
C LEU A 136 -2.27 -2.33 -1.32
N ALA A 137 -2.47 -2.76 -2.56
CA ALA A 137 -1.48 -3.33 -3.46
C ALA A 137 -1.87 -2.98 -4.92
N ALA A 138 -2.32 -1.74 -5.17
CA ALA A 138 -2.99 -1.34 -6.38
C ALA A 138 -2.39 -0.08 -7.01
N LEU A 139 -2.61 0.09 -8.30
CA LEU A 139 -2.14 1.22 -9.11
C LEU A 139 -3.28 2.20 -9.38
N TYR A 140 -3.04 3.48 -9.17
CA TYR A 140 -4.04 4.54 -9.31
C TYR A 140 -3.53 5.70 -10.18
N ASP A 141 -4.35 6.22 -11.10
CA ASP A 141 -4.14 7.57 -11.63
C ASP A 141 -4.36 8.56 -10.48
N ARG A 142 -3.31 9.32 -10.17
CA ARG A 142 -3.29 10.22 -9.02
C ARG A 142 -4.36 11.30 -9.08
N ALA A 143 -4.56 11.89 -10.26
CA ALA A 143 -5.53 12.97 -10.43
C ALA A 143 -6.96 12.45 -10.27
N ALA A 144 -7.26 11.30 -10.86
CA ALA A 144 -8.55 10.64 -10.72
C ALA A 144 -8.83 10.22 -9.27
N PHE A 145 -7.83 9.64 -8.58
CA PHE A 145 -7.99 9.27 -7.18
C PHE A 145 -8.27 10.47 -6.27
N LEU A 146 -7.57 11.60 -6.47
CA LEU A 146 -7.82 12.82 -5.71
C LEU A 146 -9.22 13.39 -5.98
N ARG A 147 -9.65 13.38 -7.25
CA ARG A 147 -10.97 13.85 -7.68
C ARG A 147 -12.10 13.07 -7.00
N GLU A 148 -12.01 11.74 -7.00
CA GLU A 148 -13.08 10.87 -6.48
C GLU A 148 -12.97 10.61 -4.97
N GLY A 149 -11.77 10.58 -4.43
CA GLY A 149 -11.53 10.26 -3.01
C GLY A 149 -11.91 11.39 -2.07
N LEU A 150 -11.66 12.65 -2.47
CA LEU A 150 -11.94 13.79 -1.60
C LEU A 150 -13.45 13.95 -1.27
N PRO A 151 -14.41 13.82 -2.21
CA PRO A 151 -15.84 13.80 -1.88
C PRO A 151 -16.23 12.64 -0.96
N VAL A 152 -15.66 11.44 -1.16
CA VAL A 152 -15.92 10.27 -0.30
C VAL A 152 -15.46 10.55 1.13
N LEU A 153 -14.27 11.11 1.28
CA LEU A 153 -13.72 11.46 2.59
C LEU A 153 -14.56 12.54 3.30
N ARG A 154 -14.96 13.60 2.59
CA ARG A 154 -15.80 14.70 3.11
C ARG A 154 -17.18 14.21 3.54
N ALA A 155 -17.72 13.20 2.87
CA ALA A 155 -18.97 12.55 3.27
C ALA A 155 -18.85 11.68 4.53
N GLY A 156 -17.71 11.72 5.22
CA GLY A 156 -17.48 10.96 6.44
C GLY A 156 -17.14 9.48 6.22
N ARG A 157 -16.94 9.06 4.97
CA ARG A 157 -16.66 7.67 4.59
C ARG A 157 -15.16 7.49 4.36
N GLY A 158 -14.57 6.41 4.92
CA GLY A 158 -13.14 6.11 4.80
C GLY A 158 -12.82 4.89 3.94
N ALA A 159 -13.83 4.23 3.39
CA ALA A 159 -13.66 2.98 2.65
C ALA A 159 -13.10 3.21 1.24
N LEU A 160 -11.93 2.64 0.94
CA LEU A 160 -11.30 2.70 -0.38
C LEU A 160 -12.14 2.11 -1.49
N GLN A 161 -12.94 1.07 -1.20
CA GLN A 161 -13.87 0.45 -2.14
C GLN A 161 -14.87 1.46 -2.71
N LEU A 162 -15.28 2.47 -1.93
CA LEU A 162 -16.17 3.52 -2.42
C LEU A 162 -15.50 4.45 -3.43
N VAL A 163 -14.19 4.66 -3.30
CA VAL A 163 -13.41 5.42 -4.28
C VAL A 163 -13.23 4.58 -5.55
N ILE A 164 -12.83 3.31 -5.40
CA ILE A 164 -12.62 2.41 -6.54
C ILE A 164 -13.87 2.28 -7.41
N ARG A 165 -15.07 2.19 -6.80
CA ARG A 165 -16.35 2.14 -7.53
C ARG A 165 -16.67 3.40 -8.33
N ARG A 166 -16.00 4.52 -8.08
CA ARG A 166 -16.18 5.78 -8.80
C ARG A 166 -15.11 5.99 -9.88
N LEU A 167 -14.03 5.23 -9.81
CA LEU A 167 -12.98 5.24 -10.82
C LEU A 167 -13.34 4.28 -11.97
N ARG A 168 -12.83 4.56 -13.16
CA ARG A 168 -12.77 3.57 -14.23
C ARG A 168 -11.69 2.55 -13.87
N ALA A 169 -12.04 1.67 -12.93
CA ALA A 169 -11.13 0.67 -12.41
C ALA A 169 -11.18 -0.60 -13.24
N HIS A 170 -10.00 -1.13 -13.59
CA HIS A 170 -9.82 -2.47 -14.09
C HIS A 170 -9.44 -3.38 -12.93
N THR A 171 -10.16 -4.48 -12.73
CA THR A 171 -9.81 -5.50 -11.74
C THR A 171 -8.99 -6.59 -12.40
N LEU A 172 -7.83 -6.88 -11.83
CA LEU A 172 -6.94 -7.95 -12.30
C LEU A 172 -7.08 -9.16 -11.37
N PRO A 173 -7.67 -10.27 -11.85
CA PRO A 173 -7.68 -11.51 -11.08
C PRO A 173 -6.26 -11.98 -10.83
N VAL A 174 -5.92 -12.24 -9.58
CA VAL A 174 -4.61 -12.74 -9.16
C VAL A 174 -4.78 -14.00 -8.33
N ALA A 175 -3.83 -14.93 -8.48
CA ALA A 175 -3.81 -16.11 -7.65
C ALA A 175 -3.63 -15.73 -6.18
N ASP A 176 -4.34 -16.41 -5.30
CA ASP A 176 -4.10 -16.29 -3.87
C ASP A 176 -2.72 -16.85 -3.51
N GLY A 177 -2.10 -16.24 -2.52
CA GLY A 177 -0.77 -16.63 -2.08
C GLY A 177 -0.20 -15.65 -1.08
N LEU A 178 1.06 -15.85 -0.71
CA LEU A 178 1.75 -15.02 0.28
C LEU A 178 1.84 -13.54 -0.10
N THR A 179 1.73 -13.21 -1.40
CA THR A 179 1.90 -11.83 -1.93
C THR A 179 1.09 -10.79 -1.15
N PHE A 180 -0.15 -11.12 -0.77
CA PHE A 180 -1.05 -10.17 -0.10
C PHE A 180 -1.16 -10.40 1.41
N THR A 181 -0.26 -11.20 1.98
CA THR A 181 -0.25 -11.46 3.42
C THR A 181 0.26 -10.23 4.16
N ASN A 182 -0.62 -9.64 4.97
CA ASN A 182 -0.28 -8.57 5.89
C ASN A 182 0.09 -9.13 7.26
N VAL A 183 1.10 -8.53 7.89
CA VAL A 183 1.50 -8.89 9.26
C VAL A 183 0.69 -8.08 10.26
N ASN A 184 -0.32 -8.70 10.86
CA ASN A 184 -1.26 -8.03 11.79
C ASN A 184 -1.28 -8.63 13.19
N THR A 185 -0.84 -9.87 13.34
CA THR A 185 -0.85 -10.64 14.58
C THR A 185 0.51 -11.28 14.84
N PRO A 186 0.81 -11.73 16.08
CA PRO A 186 2.00 -12.53 16.36
C PRO A 186 2.10 -13.80 15.50
N SER A 187 0.97 -14.44 15.18
CA SER A 187 0.96 -15.63 14.30
C SER A 187 1.35 -15.29 12.88
N ASP A 188 0.85 -14.15 12.32
CA ASP A 188 1.27 -13.68 10.98
C ASP A 188 2.78 -13.40 10.94
N TYR A 189 3.30 -12.82 12.03
CA TYR A 189 4.72 -12.55 12.14
C TYR A 189 5.56 -13.84 12.22
N ALA A 190 5.12 -14.84 12.97
CA ALA A 190 5.78 -16.15 12.99
C ALA A 190 5.78 -16.82 11.60
N ALA A 191 4.66 -16.76 10.88
CA ALA A 191 4.56 -17.28 9.51
C ALA A 191 5.49 -16.51 8.54
N LEU A 192 5.59 -15.19 8.69
CA LEU A 192 6.56 -14.39 7.92
C LEU A 192 7.99 -14.88 8.13
N LEU A 193 8.42 -15.08 9.39
CA LEU A 193 9.79 -15.50 9.68
C LEU A 193 10.09 -16.89 9.11
N GLN A 194 9.13 -17.80 9.16
CA GLN A 194 9.26 -19.13 8.53
C GLN A 194 9.40 -19.02 7.01
N ALA A 195 8.56 -18.22 6.37
CA ALA A 195 8.63 -18.01 4.93
C ALA A 195 9.97 -17.41 4.51
N LEU A 196 10.48 -16.41 5.24
CA LEU A 196 11.77 -15.79 4.96
C LEU A 196 12.95 -16.74 5.20
N GLY A 197 12.87 -17.62 6.19
CA GLY A 197 13.86 -18.69 6.44
C GLY A 197 13.94 -19.71 5.30
N GLN A 198 12.83 -20.03 4.66
CA GLN A 198 12.78 -20.92 3.48
C GLN A 198 13.31 -20.25 2.19
N TYR A 199 13.26 -18.93 2.08
CA TYR A 199 13.81 -18.19 0.93
C TYR A 199 15.32 -17.96 1.00
N ASN A 200 15.93 -18.10 2.17
CA ASN A 200 17.37 -17.88 2.41
C ASN A 200 18.17 -19.19 2.52
N SER A 201 17.54 -20.32 2.38
CA SER A 201 18.13 -21.66 2.31
C SER A 201 18.13 -22.20 0.87
#